data_265dca1fd5d40e1a122b963782ee0df5
#
_entry.id   265dca1fd5d40e1a122b963782ee0df5
#
_cell.length_a   1.000
_cell.length_b   1.000
_cell.length_c   1.000
_cell.angle_alpha   90.00
_cell.angle_beta   90.00
_cell.angle_gamma   90.00
#
_symmetry.space_group_name_H-M   'P 1'
#
loop_
_entity.id
_entity.type
_entity.pdbx_description
1 polymer ?
#
loop_
_entity_poly.entity_id
_entity_poly.type
_entity_poly.pdbx_seq_one_letter_code
_entity_poly.pdbx_strand_id
1 'polypeptide(L)'
;MANISQKYAQALYDVAEEQNLTDDILNELDQITISVKGLLREVRAIDNNPKLAKNERQQFVENVFKGVSKPLLNTLFLLANNSKLSLIPEIDGDYRKIYNQVHSQDLMKVESVYPLSNEELDEIGKAFIKRTGLKKLILENQVNDSLIGGIRVSIGTKVYDGSIQNDLNQLTKSFQQMK
;
A
#
# COMPACT_ATOMS: atom_id res chain seq x y z
N MET A 1 -10.57 2.16 16.49
CA MET A 1 -10.42 0.70 16.70
C MET A 1 -9.51 0.17 15.61
N ALA A 2 -8.45 -0.57 15.96
CA ALA A 2 -7.55 -1.14 14.94
C ALA A 2 -8.36 -2.11 14.05
N ASN A 3 -8.27 -1.94 12.74
CA ASN A 3 -8.93 -2.81 11.76
C ASN A 3 -8.36 -4.23 11.91
N ILE A 4 -9.15 -5.24 11.58
CA ILE A 4 -8.75 -6.66 11.68
C ILE A 4 -7.52 -6.91 10.79
N SER A 5 -7.48 -6.36 9.58
CA SER A 5 -6.35 -6.45 8.67
C SER A 5 -5.05 -5.93 9.30
N GLN A 6 -5.13 -4.79 10.00
CA GLN A 6 -3.98 -4.19 10.68
C GLN A 6 -3.41 -5.10 11.79
N LYS A 7 -4.27 -5.83 12.53
CA LYS A 7 -3.79 -6.78 13.55
C LYS A 7 -3.04 -7.96 12.94
N TYR A 8 -3.55 -8.52 11.82
CA TYR A 8 -2.86 -9.59 11.11
C TYR A 8 -1.55 -9.10 10.49
N ALA A 9 -1.55 -7.91 9.90
CA ALA A 9 -0.36 -7.31 9.32
C ALA A 9 0.73 -7.06 10.38
N GLN A 10 0.35 -6.53 11.55
CA GLN A 10 1.30 -6.30 12.65
C GLN A 10 1.89 -7.62 13.15
N ALA A 11 1.05 -8.62 13.45
CA ALA A 11 1.52 -9.91 13.94
C ALA A 11 2.43 -10.63 12.91
N LEU A 12 2.11 -10.51 11.61
CA LEU A 12 2.96 -11.06 10.55
C LEU A 12 4.29 -10.31 10.48
N TYR A 13 4.27 -8.98 10.61
CA TYR A 13 5.48 -8.15 10.58
C TYR A 13 6.41 -8.48 11.76
N ASP A 14 5.86 -8.61 12.97
CA ASP A 14 6.63 -8.92 14.18
C ASP A 14 7.37 -10.26 14.02
N VAL A 15 6.67 -11.30 13.53
CA VAL A 15 7.30 -12.62 13.26
C VAL A 15 8.31 -12.54 12.10
N ALA A 16 8.03 -11.74 11.08
CA ALA A 16 8.93 -11.53 9.95
C ALA A 16 10.23 -10.84 10.37
N GLU A 17 10.13 -9.86 11.26
CA GLU A 17 11.28 -9.13 11.81
C GLU A 17 12.18 -10.06 12.65
N GLU A 18 11.59 -10.88 13.53
CA GLU A 18 12.35 -11.88 14.31
C GLU A 18 13.13 -12.86 13.43
N GLN A 19 12.63 -13.20 12.25
CA GLN A 19 13.23 -14.15 11.32
C GLN A 19 14.06 -13.47 10.20
N ASN A 20 14.16 -12.15 10.18
CA ASN A 20 14.79 -11.35 9.11
C ASN A 20 14.20 -11.64 7.72
N LEU A 21 12.89 -11.85 7.62
CA LEU A 21 12.15 -12.15 6.40
C LEU A 21 11.20 -11.02 5.96
N THR A 22 11.39 -9.81 6.48
CA THR A 22 10.47 -8.69 6.23
C THR A 22 10.35 -8.33 4.75
N ASP A 23 11.48 -8.34 4.01
CA ASP A 23 11.53 -8.04 2.59
C ASP A 23 10.92 -9.18 1.75
N ASP A 24 11.24 -10.42 2.11
CA ASP A 24 10.73 -11.61 1.40
C ASP A 24 9.20 -11.67 1.52
N ILE A 25 8.68 -11.50 2.73
CA ILE A 25 7.23 -11.51 2.99
C ILE A 25 6.53 -10.34 2.29
N LEU A 26 7.16 -9.16 2.21
CA LEU A 26 6.60 -8.03 1.47
C LEU A 26 6.42 -8.39 -0.02
N ASN A 27 7.43 -9.00 -0.63
CA ASN A 27 7.40 -9.42 -2.02
C ASN A 27 6.39 -10.55 -2.26
N GLU A 28 6.34 -11.54 -1.36
CA GLU A 28 5.39 -12.64 -1.42
C GLU A 28 3.94 -12.16 -1.31
N LEU A 29 3.66 -11.25 -0.37
CA LEU A 29 2.34 -10.65 -0.19
C LEU A 29 1.89 -9.88 -1.44
N ASP A 30 2.80 -9.13 -2.07
CA ASP A 30 2.50 -8.39 -3.31
C ASP A 30 2.07 -9.33 -4.44
N GLN A 31 2.82 -10.42 -4.66
CA GLN A 31 2.49 -11.44 -5.67
C GLN A 31 1.15 -12.13 -5.40
N ILE A 32 0.91 -12.51 -4.14
CA ILE A 32 -0.36 -13.11 -3.72
C ILE A 32 -1.51 -12.12 -3.91
N THR A 33 -1.31 -10.87 -3.53
CA THR A 33 -2.33 -9.83 -3.63
C THR A 33 -2.74 -9.57 -5.07
N ILE A 34 -1.80 -9.55 -6.02
CA ILE A 34 -2.11 -9.42 -7.45
C ILE A 34 -3.01 -10.58 -7.89
N SER A 35 -2.65 -11.81 -7.53
CA SER A 35 -3.41 -13.02 -7.87
C SER A 35 -4.80 -13.03 -7.24
N VAL A 36 -4.89 -12.69 -5.94
CA VAL A 36 -6.15 -12.65 -5.20
C VAL A 36 -7.08 -11.53 -5.69
N LYS A 37 -6.56 -10.37 -6.06
CA LYS A 37 -7.37 -9.28 -6.66
C LYS A 37 -8.08 -9.72 -7.93
N GLY A 38 -7.43 -10.54 -8.76
CA GLY A 38 -8.03 -11.11 -9.97
C GLY A 38 -9.14 -12.14 -9.68
N LEU A 39 -9.12 -12.79 -8.50
CA LEU A 39 -10.03 -13.86 -8.08
C LEU A 39 -10.82 -13.51 -6.81
N LEU A 40 -10.99 -12.22 -6.52
CA LEU A 40 -11.57 -11.78 -5.24
C LEU A 40 -13.01 -12.28 -5.04
N ARG A 41 -13.75 -12.45 -6.13
CA ARG A 41 -15.12 -12.96 -6.10
C ARG A 41 -15.16 -14.42 -5.65
N GLU A 42 -14.25 -15.22 -6.17
CA GLU A 42 -14.11 -16.64 -5.86
C GLU A 42 -13.60 -16.83 -4.43
N VAL A 43 -12.62 -16.05 -4.01
CA VAL A 43 -12.10 -16.06 -2.63
C VAL A 43 -13.19 -15.69 -1.63
N ARG A 44 -14.03 -14.69 -1.91
CA ARG A 44 -15.20 -14.35 -1.08
C ARG A 44 -16.24 -15.46 -1.04
N ALA A 45 -16.42 -16.20 -2.14
CA ALA A 45 -17.33 -17.34 -2.15
C ALA A 45 -16.82 -18.48 -1.24
N ILE A 46 -15.50 -18.70 -1.17
CA ILE A 46 -14.87 -19.65 -0.25
C ILE A 46 -15.04 -19.19 1.20
N ASP A 47 -14.79 -17.91 1.50
CA ASP A 47 -14.96 -17.34 2.85
C ASP A 47 -16.39 -17.49 3.33
N ASN A 48 -17.38 -17.23 2.47
CA ASN A 48 -18.81 -17.27 2.81
C ASN A 48 -19.44 -18.66 2.72
N ASN A 49 -18.70 -19.72 2.38
CA ASN A 49 -19.25 -21.05 2.28
C ASN A 49 -19.23 -21.78 3.64
N PRO A 50 -20.38 -21.93 4.33
CA PRO A 50 -20.43 -22.59 5.63
C PRO A 50 -20.21 -24.11 5.57
N LYS A 51 -20.29 -24.71 4.39
CA LYS A 51 -20.13 -26.15 4.19
C LYS A 51 -18.67 -26.59 4.10
N LEU A 52 -17.74 -25.67 3.82
CA LEU A 52 -16.32 -25.98 3.76
C LEU A 52 -15.76 -26.22 5.18
N ALA A 53 -15.30 -27.44 5.42
CA ALA A 53 -14.62 -27.79 6.65
C ALA A 53 -13.26 -27.10 6.78
N LYS A 54 -12.76 -26.94 8.01
CA LYS A 54 -11.46 -26.29 8.25
C LYS A 54 -10.31 -26.99 7.51
N ASN A 55 -10.33 -28.33 7.44
CA ASN A 55 -9.31 -29.09 6.73
C ASN A 55 -9.33 -28.82 5.21
N GLU A 56 -10.50 -28.66 4.62
CA GLU A 56 -10.63 -28.34 3.19
C GLU A 56 -10.10 -26.92 2.88
N ARG A 57 -10.33 -25.98 3.77
CA ARG A 57 -9.79 -24.62 3.69
C ARG A 57 -8.26 -24.60 3.80
N GLN A 58 -7.69 -25.41 4.69
CA GLN A 58 -6.24 -25.56 4.81
C GLN A 58 -5.63 -26.21 3.57
N GLN A 59 -6.22 -27.28 3.07
CA GLN A 59 -5.77 -27.92 1.82
C GLN A 59 -5.84 -26.96 0.63
N PHE A 60 -6.87 -26.11 0.57
CA PHE A 60 -6.94 -25.06 -0.44
C PHE A 60 -5.73 -24.12 -0.36
N VAL A 61 -5.43 -23.61 0.84
CA VAL A 61 -4.26 -22.73 1.05
C VAL A 61 -2.95 -23.42 0.67
N GLU A 62 -2.73 -24.67 1.10
CA GLU A 62 -1.54 -25.45 0.77
C GLU A 62 -1.37 -25.67 -0.73
N ASN A 63 -2.47 -25.90 -1.45
CA ASN A 63 -2.43 -26.14 -2.89
C ASN A 63 -2.22 -24.86 -3.71
N VAL A 64 -2.81 -23.75 -3.29
CA VAL A 64 -2.81 -22.48 -4.03
C VAL A 64 -1.54 -21.66 -3.73
N PHE A 65 -1.11 -21.63 -2.45
CA PHE A 65 0.00 -20.79 -2.01
C PHE A 65 1.27 -21.60 -1.73
N LYS A 66 1.61 -22.49 -2.67
CA LYS A 66 2.85 -23.29 -2.57
C LYS A 66 4.09 -22.40 -2.70
N GLY A 67 5.07 -22.64 -1.83
CA GLY A 67 6.39 -22.01 -1.94
C GLY A 67 6.54 -20.66 -1.23
N VAL A 68 5.51 -20.21 -0.51
CA VAL A 68 5.62 -19.03 0.35
C VAL A 68 6.34 -19.34 1.66
N SER A 69 6.88 -18.32 2.29
CA SER A 69 7.54 -18.42 3.59
C SER A 69 6.62 -18.98 4.68
N LYS A 70 7.20 -19.70 5.64
CA LYS A 70 6.43 -20.36 6.71
C LYS A 70 5.58 -19.39 7.55
N PRO A 71 6.05 -18.19 7.94
CA PRO A 71 5.24 -17.22 8.66
C PRO A 71 4.00 -16.77 7.86
N LEU A 72 4.19 -16.50 6.57
CA LEU A 72 3.09 -16.10 5.69
C LEU A 72 2.10 -17.23 5.50
N LEU A 73 2.57 -18.47 5.27
CA LEU A 73 1.70 -19.64 5.14
C LEU A 73 0.84 -19.85 6.39
N ASN A 74 1.42 -19.74 7.58
CA ASN A 74 0.68 -19.84 8.84
C ASN A 74 -0.38 -18.75 8.98
N THR A 75 -0.07 -17.53 8.56
CA THR A 75 -1.04 -16.43 8.54
C THR A 75 -2.19 -16.71 7.56
N LEU A 76 -1.90 -17.25 6.37
CA LEU A 76 -2.92 -17.66 5.41
C LEU A 76 -3.82 -18.77 5.96
N PHE A 77 -3.28 -19.75 6.71
CA PHE A 77 -4.09 -20.76 7.40
C PHE A 77 -5.03 -20.13 8.44
N LEU A 78 -4.55 -19.18 9.22
CA LEU A 78 -5.39 -18.47 10.19
C LEU A 78 -6.51 -17.68 9.49
N LEU A 79 -6.22 -17.03 8.38
CA LEU A 79 -7.20 -16.31 7.57
C LEU A 79 -8.24 -17.27 6.98
N ALA A 80 -7.82 -18.42 6.44
CA ALA A 80 -8.70 -19.44 5.90
C ALA A 80 -9.64 -20.02 6.98
N ASN A 81 -9.10 -20.37 8.14
CA ASN A 81 -9.87 -20.90 9.25
C ASN A 81 -10.90 -19.90 9.81
N ASN A 82 -10.60 -18.61 9.72
CA ASN A 82 -11.46 -17.52 10.15
C ASN A 82 -12.38 -16.96 9.04
N SER A 83 -12.36 -17.57 7.83
CA SER A 83 -13.15 -17.10 6.67
C SER A 83 -12.82 -15.65 6.30
N LYS A 84 -11.55 -15.33 6.19
CA LYS A 84 -11.02 -13.96 5.99
C LYS A 84 -9.92 -13.89 4.92
N LEU A 85 -9.85 -14.85 4.01
CA LEU A 85 -8.88 -14.82 2.89
C LEU A 85 -9.08 -13.58 2.00
N SER A 86 -10.31 -13.10 1.89
CA SER A 86 -10.62 -11.88 1.13
C SER A 86 -9.99 -10.59 1.70
N LEU A 87 -9.44 -10.63 2.91
CA LEU A 87 -8.71 -9.51 3.53
C LEU A 87 -7.22 -9.44 3.11
N ILE A 88 -6.71 -10.41 2.34
CA ILE A 88 -5.30 -10.43 1.92
C ILE A 88 -4.85 -9.09 1.29
N PRO A 89 -5.60 -8.45 0.36
CA PRO A 89 -5.19 -7.16 -0.20
C PRO A 89 -5.13 -6.01 0.81
N GLU A 90 -5.99 -6.05 1.85
CA GLU A 90 -5.97 -5.06 2.92
C GLU A 90 -4.78 -5.30 3.87
N ILE A 91 -4.48 -6.58 4.15
CA ILE A 91 -3.33 -6.97 4.98
C ILE A 91 -2.02 -6.58 4.31
N ASP A 92 -1.88 -6.79 3.01
CA ASP A 92 -0.73 -6.33 2.23
C ASP A 92 -0.53 -4.81 2.36
N GLY A 93 -1.60 -4.04 2.15
CA GLY A 93 -1.55 -2.59 2.31
C GLY A 93 -1.15 -2.14 3.72
N ASP A 94 -1.63 -2.82 4.76
CA ASP A 94 -1.29 -2.50 6.14
C ASP A 94 0.13 -2.97 6.50
N TYR A 95 0.57 -4.15 6.02
CA TYR A 95 1.95 -4.63 6.16
C TYR A 95 2.95 -3.67 5.53
N ARG A 96 2.67 -3.19 4.32
CA ARG A 96 3.49 -2.21 3.60
C ARG A 96 3.60 -0.88 4.37
N LYS A 97 2.52 -0.43 5.02
CA LYS A 97 2.57 0.78 5.87
C LYS A 97 3.48 0.59 7.08
N ILE A 98 3.38 -0.56 7.77
CA ILE A 98 4.23 -0.89 8.93
C ILE A 98 5.70 -0.96 8.48
N TYR A 99 5.97 -1.69 7.40
CA TYR A 99 7.30 -1.83 6.81
C TYR A 99 7.90 -0.45 6.49
N ASN A 100 7.15 0.41 5.80
CA ASN A 100 7.59 1.75 5.43
C ASN A 100 7.87 2.62 6.67
N GLN A 101 7.03 2.52 7.69
CA GLN A 101 7.20 3.28 8.92
C GLN A 101 8.49 2.87 9.67
N VAL A 102 8.77 1.58 9.80
CA VAL A 102 9.98 1.07 10.46
C VAL A 102 11.23 1.47 9.68
N HIS A 103 11.20 1.37 8.35
CA HIS A 103 12.33 1.74 7.49
C HIS A 103 12.46 3.26 7.23
N SER A 104 11.58 4.09 7.84
CA SER A 104 11.54 5.55 7.63
C SER A 104 11.48 5.91 6.13
N GLN A 105 10.68 5.17 5.37
CA GLN A 105 10.44 5.39 3.95
C GLN A 105 8.95 5.55 3.68
N ASP A 106 8.57 6.13 2.55
CA ASP A 106 7.17 6.19 2.11
C ASP A 106 7.07 6.23 0.59
N LEU A 107 5.88 5.93 0.08
CA LEU A 107 5.54 6.12 -1.32
C LEU A 107 5.23 7.59 -1.56
N MET A 108 5.95 8.18 -2.52
CA MET A 108 5.71 9.54 -2.98
C MET A 108 5.15 9.51 -4.39
N LYS A 109 3.85 9.78 -4.49
CA LYS A 109 3.16 9.91 -5.77
C LYS A 109 3.25 11.34 -6.26
N VAL A 110 3.81 11.52 -7.45
CA VAL A 110 3.94 12.81 -8.13
C VAL A 110 2.99 12.84 -9.32
N GLU A 111 1.96 13.68 -9.24
CA GLU A 111 1.08 13.95 -10.37
C GLU A 111 1.61 15.15 -11.16
N SER A 112 1.69 15.02 -12.49
CA SER A 112 2.19 16.04 -13.41
C SER A 112 1.40 16.04 -14.71
N VAL A 113 1.47 17.12 -15.48
CA VAL A 113 0.77 17.24 -16.77
C VAL A 113 1.41 16.35 -17.86
N TYR A 114 2.68 16.09 -17.74
CA TYR A 114 3.47 15.25 -18.67
C TYR A 114 4.34 14.27 -17.87
N PRO A 115 4.80 13.17 -18.49
CA PRO A 115 5.72 12.24 -17.83
C PRO A 115 7.01 12.97 -17.44
N LEU A 116 7.39 12.87 -16.17
CA LEU A 116 8.63 13.44 -15.66
C LEU A 116 9.82 12.51 -15.97
N SER A 117 10.98 13.10 -16.27
CA SER A 117 12.22 12.35 -16.39
C SER A 117 12.71 11.82 -15.03
N ASN A 118 13.60 10.85 -15.04
CA ASN A 118 14.19 10.33 -13.80
C ASN A 118 14.97 11.42 -13.04
N GLU A 119 15.62 12.34 -13.75
CA GLU A 119 16.35 13.46 -13.15
C GLU A 119 15.41 14.44 -12.43
N GLU A 120 14.28 14.80 -13.05
CA GLU A 120 13.25 15.65 -12.44
C GLU A 120 12.63 14.99 -11.20
N LEU A 121 12.33 13.69 -11.28
CA LEU A 121 11.82 12.93 -10.14
C LEU A 121 12.83 12.87 -9.00
N ASP A 122 14.12 12.68 -9.28
CA ASP A 122 15.19 12.64 -8.29
C ASP A 122 15.35 13.99 -7.58
N GLU A 123 15.28 15.11 -8.32
CA GLU A 123 15.35 16.45 -7.72
C GLU A 123 14.17 16.72 -6.79
N ILE A 124 12.95 16.38 -7.23
CA ILE A 124 11.75 16.49 -6.42
C ILE A 124 11.90 15.59 -5.17
N GLY A 125 12.34 14.33 -5.35
CA GLY A 125 12.57 13.40 -4.26
C GLY A 125 13.54 13.93 -3.20
N LYS A 126 14.68 14.47 -3.61
CA LYS A 126 15.68 15.08 -2.72
C LYS A 126 15.11 16.26 -1.92
N ALA A 127 14.32 17.11 -2.58
CA ALA A 127 13.66 18.25 -1.91
C ALA A 127 12.68 17.77 -0.83
N PHE A 128 11.90 16.72 -1.12
CA PHE A 128 10.92 16.20 -0.18
C PHE A 128 11.54 15.35 0.94
N ILE A 129 12.64 14.64 0.71
CA ILE A 129 13.43 13.97 1.78
C ILE A 129 13.85 14.99 2.84
N LYS A 130 14.41 16.13 2.43
CA LYS A 130 14.78 17.22 3.35
C LYS A 130 13.59 17.77 4.13
N ARG A 131 12.42 17.84 3.50
CA ARG A 131 11.20 18.41 4.08
C ARG A 131 10.49 17.45 5.03
N THR A 132 10.51 16.16 4.74
CA THR A 132 9.78 15.12 5.49
C THR A 132 10.63 14.47 6.58
N GLY A 133 11.94 14.49 6.46
CA GLY A 133 12.88 13.77 7.34
C GLY A 133 12.91 12.27 7.12
N LEU A 134 12.27 11.76 6.06
CA LEU A 134 12.33 10.35 5.67
C LEU A 134 13.72 9.99 5.15
N LYS A 135 14.11 8.73 5.30
CA LYS A 135 15.39 8.22 4.78
C LYS A 135 15.31 7.93 3.28
N LYS A 136 14.15 7.50 2.80
CA LYS A 136 13.93 7.11 1.41
C LYS A 136 12.51 7.43 0.96
N LEU A 137 12.36 7.85 -0.28
CA LEU A 137 11.08 8.00 -0.96
C LEU A 137 11.04 7.07 -2.17
N ILE A 138 9.97 6.29 -2.28
CA ILE A 138 9.69 5.48 -3.47
C ILE A 138 8.86 6.36 -4.38
N LEU A 139 9.43 6.75 -5.52
CA LEU A 139 8.83 7.73 -6.43
C LEU A 139 7.94 7.04 -7.45
N GLU A 140 6.72 7.52 -7.60
CA GLU A 140 5.77 7.11 -8.64
C GLU A 140 5.25 8.35 -9.36
N ASN A 141 5.50 8.45 -10.68
CA ASN A 141 4.94 9.53 -11.48
C ASN A 141 3.63 9.08 -12.14
N GLN A 142 2.60 9.89 -11.97
CA GLN A 142 1.32 9.71 -12.66
C GLN A 142 1.00 10.97 -13.46
N VAL A 143 0.75 10.77 -14.75
CA VAL A 143 0.24 11.85 -15.60
C VAL A 143 -1.22 12.11 -15.25
N ASN A 144 -1.56 13.38 -15.04
CA ASN A 144 -2.90 13.83 -14.70
C ASN A 144 -3.27 15.04 -15.57
N ASP A 145 -4.02 14.79 -16.64
CA ASP A 145 -4.43 15.79 -17.62
C ASP A 145 -5.40 16.85 -17.05
N SER A 146 -5.94 16.63 -15.85
CA SER A 146 -6.77 17.64 -15.18
C SER A 146 -5.97 18.79 -14.58
N LEU A 147 -4.65 18.63 -14.42
CA LEU A 147 -3.77 19.71 -14.01
C LEU A 147 -3.52 20.67 -15.18
N ILE A 148 -3.65 21.98 -14.93
CA ILE A 148 -3.30 23.01 -15.92
C ILE A 148 -1.79 23.19 -16.02
N GLY A 149 -1.05 22.89 -14.94
CA GLY A 149 0.39 22.98 -14.82
C GLY A 149 0.86 22.82 -13.38
N GLY A 150 2.17 22.70 -13.18
CA GLY A 150 2.78 22.39 -11.89
C GLY A 150 2.70 20.90 -11.55
N ILE A 151 2.92 20.58 -10.27
CA ILE A 151 2.90 19.21 -9.75
C ILE A 151 2.06 19.13 -8.47
N ARG A 152 1.45 17.97 -8.27
CA ARG A 152 0.82 17.61 -6.99
C ARG A 152 1.54 16.40 -6.43
N VAL A 153 2.00 16.51 -5.18
CA VAL A 153 2.78 15.46 -4.52
C VAL A 153 1.99 14.93 -3.33
N SER A 154 1.83 13.61 -3.28
CA SER A 154 1.18 12.90 -2.17
C SER A 154 2.20 11.98 -1.49
N ILE A 155 2.34 12.08 -0.15
CA ILE A 155 3.22 11.23 0.66
C ILE A 155 2.39 10.76 1.86
N GLY A 156 2.09 9.46 1.90
CA GLY A 156 1.15 8.91 2.88
C GLY A 156 -0.19 9.61 2.83
N THR A 157 -0.59 10.29 3.92
CA THR A 157 -1.85 11.05 4.00
C THR A 157 -1.69 12.56 3.70
N LYS A 158 -0.47 13.03 3.47
CA LYS A 158 -0.18 14.44 3.22
C LYS A 158 -0.16 14.71 1.71
N VAL A 159 -0.84 15.79 1.31
CA VAL A 159 -0.85 16.27 -0.08
C VAL A 159 -0.23 17.66 -0.13
N TYR A 160 0.72 17.83 -1.03
CA TYR A 160 1.37 19.09 -1.34
C TYR A 160 0.98 19.48 -2.75
N ASP A 161 0.10 20.46 -2.87
CA ASP A 161 -0.44 20.89 -4.15
C ASP A 161 0.26 22.17 -4.60
N GLY A 162 1.22 22.01 -5.52
CA GLY A 162 1.93 23.07 -6.23
C GLY A 162 1.39 23.26 -7.65
N SER A 163 0.11 22.99 -7.88
CA SER A 163 -0.51 23.23 -9.18
C SER A 163 -0.85 24.70 -9.37
N ILE A 164 -0.78 25.15 -10.63
CA ILE A 164 -1.20 26.53 -11.03
C ILE A 164 -2.65 26.79 -10.62
N GLN A 165 -3.51 25.77 -10.71
CA GLN A 165 -4.91 25.88 -10.29
C GLN A 165 -5.06 26.23 -8.81
N ASN A 166 -4.22 25.63 -7.95
CA ASN A 166 -4.23 25.91 -6.52
C ASN A 166 -3.75 27.36 -6.25
N ASP A 167 -2.71 27.80 -6.93
CA ASP A 167 -2.21 29.19 -6.79
C ASP A 167 -3.26 30.22 -7.21
N LEU A 168 -3.96 29.98 -8.33
CA LEU A 168 -5.08 30.83 -8.77
C LEU A 168 -6.23 30.85 -7.76
N ASN A 169 -6.55 29.69 -7.17
CA ASN A 169 -7.59 29.58 -6.16
C ASN A 169 -7.20 30.33 -4.87
N GLN A 170 -5.94 30.28 -4.47
CA GLN A 170 -5.45 31.02 -3.30
C GLN A 170 -5.48 32.53 -3.54
N LEU A 171 -5.08 32.99 -4.73
CA LEU A 171 -5.17 34.40 -5.11
C LEU A 171 -6.63 34.88 -5.08
N THR A 172 -7.55 34.13 -5.67
CA THR A 172 -8.98 34.46 -5.67
C THR A 172 -9.54 34.61 -4.24
N LYS A 173 -9.19 33.68 -3.34
CA LYS A 173 -9.58 33.74 -1.92
C LYS A 173 -9.00 34.98 -1.21
N SER A 174 -7.73 35.30 -1.49
CA SER A 174 -7.09 36.49 -0.91
C SER A 174 -7.77 37.79 -1.34
N PHE A 175 -8.19 37.90 -2.60
CA PHE A 175 -8.95 39.04 -3.10
C PHE A 175 -10.37 39.15 -2.49
N GLN A 176 -11.00 38.01 -2.18
CA GLN A 176 -12.32 37.99 -1.54
C GLN A 176 -12.27 38.41 -0.07
N GLN A 177 -11.16 38.15 0.61
CA GLN A 177 -10.96 38.53 2.04
C GLN A 177 -10.55 39.99 2.23
N MET A 178 -10.16 40.69 1.18
CA MET A 178 -9.83 42.13 1.23
C MET A 178 -11.04 43.05 1.02
N LYS A 179 -12.23 42.49 0.83
CA LYS A 179 -13.51 43.21 0.77
C LYS A 179 -14.23 43.11 2.12
#